data_b2cd00819403f53540b6fc8739bc4794
#
_entry.id   b2cd00819403f53540b6fc8739bc4794
#
_cell.length_a   1.000
_cell.length_b   1.000
_cell.length_c   1.000
_cell.angle_alpha   90.00
_cell.angle_beta   90.00
_cell.angle_gamma   90.00
#
_symmetry.space_group_name_H-M   'P 1'
#
loop_
_entity.id
_entity.type
_entity.pdbx_description
1 polymer ?
#
loop_
_entity_poly.entity_id
_entity_poly.type
_entity_poly.pdbx_seq_one_letter_code
_entity_poly.pdbx_strand_id
1 'polypeptide(L)'
;MDKKYVYEFNEGDETMRELLGGKGANLAGMSKLGMPVPYGFTITTEACNQYYEDNETINDGIKAQIMEYLDLLEKKSGKRLGDEANPLLVSVRSGARASMPGMMDTILNLGMNKTVAETVANLTNNERFAYDSYRRFIQMYSDVVMGLSKKRFEEIIDEVKAERGISDDLDLNAEDMKELVELFKAFYKNELKSEFPEDPKEQLMGAIEAVFRSWNNPRAIYYRKMNDIPSSWGTAVNVQMMVFGNMGNDCGTGVAF
;
A
#
# COMPACT_ATOMS: atom_id res chain seq x y z
N MET A 1 5.99 6.76 30.26
CA MET A 1 6.23 7.05 28.83
C MET A 1 5.35 6.11 28.05
N ASP A 2 4.56 6.62 27.15
CA ASP A 2 3.71 5.78 26.31
C ASP A 2 4.58 4.92 25.41
N LYS A 3 4.14 3.69 25.14
CA LYS A 3 4.87 2.73 24.31
C LYS A 3 4.97 3.27 22.88
N LYS A 4 6.17 3.21 22.29
CA LYS A 4 6.42 3.64 20.92
C LYS A 4 6.13 2.48 19.96
N TYR A 5 5.17 2.70 19.06
CA TYR A 5 4.74 1.72 18.07
C TYR A 5 5.12 2.08 16.62
N VAL A 6 5.55 3.32 16.36
CA VAL A 6 5.87 3.79 15.01
C VAL A 6 7.29 4.39 15.01
N TYR A 7 8.05 4.09 13.96
CA TYR A 7 9.43 4.52 13.77
C TYR A 7 9.65 5.01 12.34
N GLU A 8 10.25 6.20 12.15
CA GLU A 8 10.81 6.55 10.85
C GLU A 8 11.96 5.60 10.48
N PHE A 9 12.25 5.46 9.19
CA PHE A 9 13.36 4.58 8.76
C PHE A 9 14.72 4.99 9.34
N ASN A 10 14.95 6.29 9.59
CA ASN A 10 16.19 6.80 10.20
C ASN A 10 16.26 6.67 11.73
N GLU A 11 15.17 6.30 12.39
CA GLU A 11 15.14 6.06 13.85
C GLU A 11 15.47 4.61 14.23
N GLY A 12 15.34 3.69 13.27
CA GLY A 12 15.67 2.28 13.46
C GLY A 12 17.08 1.92 12.99
N ASP A 13 17.41 0.63 13.05
CA ASP A 13 18.60 0.03 12.46
C ASP A 13 18.36 -1.43 12.06
N GLU A 14 19.35 -2.03 11.38
CA GLU A 14 19.27 -3.40 10.87
C GLU A 14 19.17 -4.48 11.96
N THR A 15 19.55 -4.14 13.20
CA THR A 15 19.47 -5.07 14.35
C THR A 15 18.05 -5.16 14.94
N MET A 16 17.19 -4.16 14.67
CA MET A 16 15.83 -4.07 15.20
C MET A 16 14.83 -4.95 14.44
N ARG A 17 15.28 -6.06 13.88
CA ARG A 17 14.45 -6.95 13.03
C ARG A 17 13.25 -7.53 13.77
N GLU A 18 13.36 -7.73 15.08
CA GLU A 18 12.24 -8.20 15.88
C GLU A 18 11.09 -7.20 15.96
N LEU A 19 11.42 -5.94 16.03
CA LEU A 19 10.46 -4.84 16.18
C LEU A 19 9.97 -4.31 14.83
N LEU A 20 10.90 -4.08 13.89
CA LEU A 20 10.62 -3.44 12.60
C LEU A 20 10.32 -4.44 11.47
N GLY A 21 10.46 -5.74 11.76
CA GLY A 21 10.42 -6.77 10.73
C GLY A 21 11.64 -6.72 9.81
N GLY A 22 11.78 -7.67 8.91
CA GLY A 22 12.93 -7.74 8.00
C GLY A 22 13.01 -6.55 7.05
N LYS A 23 11.89 -6.14 6.44
CA LYS A 23 11.86 -5.00 5.51
C LYS A 23 12.14 -3.67 6.23
N GLY A 24 11.49 -3.42 7.37
CA GLY A 24 11.69 -2.19 8.13
C GLY A 24 13.12 -2.04 8.62
N ALA A 25 13.71 -3.09 9.19
CA ALA A 25 15.10 -3.10 9.62
C ALA A 25 16.08 -2.86 8.47
N ASN A 26 15.87 -3.48 7.30
CA ASN A 26 16.71 -3.25 6.13
C ASN A 26 16.57 -1.81 5.59
N LEU A 27 15.35 -1.26 5.52
CA LEU A 27 15.13 0.14 5.14
C LEU A 27 15.84 1.10 6.11
N ALA A 28 15.80 0.81 7.41
CA ALA A 28 16.50 1.59 8.43
C ALA A 28 18.03 1.52 8.25
N GLY A 29 18.58 0.34 8.05
CA GLY A 29 20.02 0.15 7.77
C GLY A 29 20.47 0.90 6.52
N MET A 30 19.74 0.77 5.41
CA MET A 30 20.03 1.51 4.18
C MET A 30 19.96 3.03 4.38
N SER A 31 18.98 3.53 5.11
CA SER A 31 18.84 4.96 5.43
C SER A 31 20.03 5.47 6.23
N LYS A 32 20.52 4.71 7.20
CA LYS A 32 21.72 5.04 7.98
C LYS A 32 23.02 5.08 7.14
N LEU A 33 23.09 4.24 6.12
CA LEU A 33 24.21 4.24 5.17
C LEU A 33 24.15 5.42 4.18
N GLY A 34 23.14 6.29 4.29
CA GLY A 34 22.96 7.44 3.39
C GLY A 34 22.45 7.06 2.00
N MET A 35 21.92 5.86 1.82
CA MET A 35 21.28 5.48 0.56
C MET A 35 20.00 6.29 0.34
N PRO A 36 19.62 6.61 -0.91
CA PRO A 36 18.46 7.42 -1.24
C PRO A 36 17.15 6.61 -1.06
N VAL A 37 16.90 6.16 0.17
CA VAL A 37 15.65 5.45 0.51
C VAL A 37 14.50 6.46 0.51
N PRO A 38 13.41 6.22 -0.24
CA PRO A 38 12.22 7.07 -0.17
C PRO A 38 11.69 7.16 1.26
N TYR A 39 11.24 8.35 1.66
CA TYR A 39 10.75 8.60 3.02
C TYR A 39 9.61 7.65 3.40
N GLY A 40 9.55 7.31 4.67
CA GLY A 40 8.53 6.43 5.20
C GLY A 40 8.74 6.10 6.66
N PHE A 41 7.83 5.29 7.20
CA PHE A 41 7.87 4.82 8.56
C PHE A 41 7.43 3.36 8.67
N THR A 42 7.80 2.72 9.77
CA THR A 42 7.43 1.36 10.10
C THR A 42 6.53 1.36 11.34
N ILE A 43 5.38 0.74 11.24
CA ILE A 43 4.50 0.37 12.35
C ILE A 43 4.96 -1.01 12.82
N THR A 44 5.26 -1.15 14.09
CA THR A 44 6.00 -2.30 14.64
C THR A 44 5.20 -3.60 14.66
N THR A 45 5.92 -4.72 14.81
CA THR A 45 5.31 -6.04 15.10
C THR A 45 4.53 -6.04 16.41
N GLU A 46 4.93 -5.22 17.38
CA GLU A 46 4.22 -5.07 18.65
C GLU A 46 2.88 -4.37 18.48
N ALA A 47 2.76 -3.43 17.53
CA ALA A 47 1.47 -2.83 17.18
C ALA A 47 0.51 -3.87 16.58
N CYS A 48 1.03 -4.80 15.77
CA CYS A 48 0.25 -5.93 15.25
C CYS A 48 -0.25 -6.85 16.36
N ASN A 49 0.60 -7.17 17.33
CA ASN A 49 0.19 -7.98 18.47
C ASN A 49 -0.88 -7.27 19.32
N GLN A 50 -0.69 -5.97 19.57
CA GLN A 50 -1.67 -5.14 20.29
C GLN A 50 -3.01 -5.08 19.53
N TYR A 51 -2.99 -4.97 18.21
CA TYR A 51 -4.20 -5.02 17.37
C TYR A 51 -5.02 -6.29 17.62
N TYR A 52 -4.36 -7.46 17.73
CA TYR A 52 -5.06 -8.71 18.04
C TYR A 52 -5.52 -8.79 19.50
N GLU A 53 -4.74 -8.27 20.46
CA GLU A 53 -5.13 -8.16 21.87
C GLU A 53 -6.37 -7.25 22.04
N ASP A 54 -6.46 -6.20 21.22
CA ASP A 54 -7.58 -5.25 21.19
C ASP A 54 -8.74 -5.73 20.28
N ASN A 55 -8.90 -7.05 20.09
CA ASN A 55 -9.96 -7.66 19.26
C ASN A 55 -9.99 -7.14 17.81
N GLU A 56 -8.86 -7.18 17.14
CA GLU A 56 -8.70 -6.72 15.75
C GLU A 56 -9.07 -5.25 15.57
N THR A 57 -8.67 -4.42 16.51
CA THR A 57 -8.89 -2.97 16.48
C THR A 57 -7.58 -2.23 16.71
N ILE A 58 -7.26 -1.26 15.87
CA ILE A 58 -6.15 -0.33 16.13
C ILE A 58 -6.64 0.69 17.15
N ASN A 59 -6.04 0.67 18.36
CA ASN A 59 -6.42 1.59 19.42
C ASN A 59 -5.99 3.04 19.13
N ASP A 60 -6.59 3.99 19.87
CA ASP A 60 -6.37 5.42 19.63
C ASP A 60 -4.91 5.87 19.82
N GLY A 61 -4.17 5.21 20.72
CA GLY A 61 -2.74 5.50 20.93
C GLY A 61 -1.88 5.15 19.72
N ILE A 62 -2.14 3.99 19.08
CA ILE A 62 -1.47 3.59 17.84
C ILE A 62 -1.92 4.48 16.68
N LYS A 63 -3.23 4.78 16.57
CA LYS A 63 -3.75 5.70 15.54
C LYS A 63 -3.09 7.08 15.61
N ALA A 64 -2.98 7.64 16.82
CA ALA A 64 -2.34 8.94 17.02
C ALA A 64 -0.89 8.94 16.55
N GLN A 65 -0.11 7.90 16.87
CA GLN A 65 1.27 7.77 16.38
C GLN A 65 1.32 7.63 14.86
N ILE A 66 0.44 6.85 14.24
CA ILE A 66 0.38 6.71 12.78
C ILE A 66 0.15 8.09 12.12
N MET A 67 -0.78 8.88 12.64
CA MET A 67 -1.07 10.22 12.11
C MET A 67 0.09 11.19 12.32
N GLU A 68 0.74 11.17 13.49
CA GLU A 68 1.95 11.96 13.74
C GLU A 68 3.06 11.64 12.74
N TYR A 69 3.31 10.36 12.47
CA TYR A 69 4.35 9.95 11.53
C TYR A 69 3.96 10.18 10.06
N LEU A 70 2.68 10.18 9.74
CA LEU A 70 2.18 10.64 8.44
C LEU A 70 2.49 12.15 8.26
N ASP A 71 2.18 12.99 9.25
CA ASP A 71 2.47 14.41 9.22
C ASP A 71 3.99 14.68 9.06
N LEU A 72 4.84 13.89 9.73
CA LEU A 72 6.30 13.94 9.56
C LEU A 72 6.74 13.55 8.14
N LEU A 73 6.15 12.50 7.58
CA LEU A 73 6.39 12.05 6.21
C LEU A 73 6.00 13.13 5.20
N GLU A 74 4.83 13.75 5.36
CA GLU A 74 4.35 14.84 4.53
C GLU A 74 5.31 16.05 4.59
N LYS A 75 5.72 16.44 5.79
CA LYS A 75 6.66 17.54 6.00
C LYS A 75 8.01 17.28 5.34
N LYS A 76 8.55 16.06 5.45
CA LYS A 76 9.87 15.71 4.87
C LYS A 76 9.84 15.56 3.37
N SER A 77 8.76 15.00 2.83
CA SER A 77 8.61 14.83 1.38
C SER A 77 8.20 16.12 0.66
N GLY A 78 7.66 17.11 1.39
CA GLY A 78 7.04 18.30 0.82
C GLY A 78 5.76 18.00 0.03
N LYS A 79 5.16 16.83 0.26
CA LYS A 79 3.92 16.35 -0.38
C LYS A 79 2.88 16.05 0.69
N ARG A 80 1.59 16.02 0.32
CA ARG A 80 0.51 15.68 1.26
C ARG A 80 -0.39 14.59 0.70
N LEU A 81 -0.81 13.71 1.57
CA LEU A 81 -1.74 12.64 1.23
C LEU A 81 -3.11 13.23 0.84
N GLY A 82 -3.54 13.00 -0.40
CA GLY A 82 -4.77 13.58 -0.93
C GLY A 82 -4.71 15.05 -1.35
N ASP A 83 -3.53 15.66 -1.41
CA ASP A 83 -3.37 17.04 -1.85
C ASP A 83 -3.70 17.20 -3.35
N GLU A 84 -4.42 18.27 -3.66
CA GLU A 84 -4.87 18.57 -5.02
C GLU A 84 -3.77 19.17 -5.93
N ALA A 85 -2.65 19.63 -5.35
CA ALA A 85 -1.57 20.27 -6.09
C ALA A 85 -0.29 19.44 -6.12
N ASN A 86 0.08 18.79 -5.01
CA ASN A 86 1.30 18.00 -4.87
C ASN A 86 1.04 16.73 -4.03
N PRO A 87 0.30 15.76 -4.59
CA PRO A 87 -0.14 14.59 -3.84
C PRO A 87 1.01 13.68 -3.42
N LEU A 88 0.93 13.19 -2.17
CA LEU A 88 1.72 12.09 -1.67
C LEU A 88 0.99 10.78 -2.01
N LEU A 89 1.67 9.87 -2.67
CA LEU A 89 1.21 8.49 -2.82
C LEU A 89 2.15 7.57 -2.04
N VAL A 90 1.58 6.59 -1.35
CA VAL A 90 2.35 5.65 -0.54
C VAL A 90 2.06 4.19 -0.88
N SER A 91 3.01 3.33 -0.57
CA SER A 91 2.80 1.90 -0.47
C SER A 91 2.63 1.49 0.99
N VAL A 92 1.74 0.54 1.25
CA VAL A 92 1.54 -0.09 2.56
C VAL A 92 1.88 -1.56 2.41
N ARG A 93 2.95 -2.00 3.07
CA ARG A 93 3.53 -3.33 2.85
C ARG A 93 3.82 -4.03 4.17
N SER A 94 3.53 -5.33 4.23
CA SER A 94 3.91 -6.20 5.33
C SER A 94 5.44 -6.32 5.48
N GLY A 95 5.89 -6.50 6.72
CA GLY A 95 7.30 -6.68 7.06
C GLY A 95 7.48 -7.66 8.21
N ALA A 96 7.28 -8.96 7.99
CA ALA A 96 7.54 -9.97 9.02
C ALA A 96 9.04 -10.14 9.31
N ARG A 97 9.40 -10.66 10.49
CA ARG A 97 10.80 -10.98 10.87
C ARG A 97 11.45 -11.97 9.90
N ALA A 98 10.71 -13.00 9.51
CA ALA A 98 11.12 -13.95 8.47
C ALA A 98 10.52 -13.55 7.12
N SER A 99 11.25 -13.84 6.04
CA SER A 99 10.72 -13.65 4.69
C SER A 99 9.59 -14.65 4.43
N MET A 100 8.43 -14.15 4.04
CA MET A 100 7.23 -14.95 3.73
C MET A 100 6.68 -14.53 2.37
N PRO A 101 7.36 -14.86 1.24
CA PRO A 101 7.00 -14.38 -0.08
C PRO A 101 5.58 -14.77 -0.49
N GLY A 102 4.76 -13.82 -0.93
CA GLY A 102 3.38 -14.06 -1.38
C GLY A 102 2.37 -14.43 -0.28
N MET A 103 2.80 -14.48 0.99
CA MET A 103 1.91 -14.91 2.08
C MET A 103 1.10 -13.76 2.67
N MET A 104 1.60 -12.54 2.59
CA MET A 104 0.95 -11.34 3.16
C MET A 104 0.75 -10.27 2.11
N ASP A 105 -0.11 -9.33 2.41
CA ASP A 105 -0.65 -8.39 1.45
C ASP A 105 0.19 -7.10 1.32
N THR A 106 0.00 -6.42 0.20
CA THR A 106 0.63 -5.15 -0.17
C THR A 106 -0.40 -4.28 -0.87
N ILE A 107 -0.46 -3.01 -0.54
CA ILE A 107 -1.27 -2.01 -1.24
C ILE A 107 -0.32 -0.95 -1.80
N LEU A 108 -0.44 -0.67 -3.10
CA LEU A 108 0.33 0.35 -3.81
C LEU A 108 -0.57 1.50 -4.23
N ASN A 109 0.02 2.65 -4.54
CA ASN A 109 -0.69 3.85 -5.02
C ASN A 109 -1.77 4.36 -4.06
N LEU A 110 -1.63 4.07 -2.77
CA LEU A 110 -2.56 4.55 -1.75
C LEU A 110 -2.49 6.08 -1.67
N GLY A 111 -3.64 6.70 -1.56
CA GLY A 111 -3.82 8.15 -1.64
C GLY A 111 -4.45 8.59 -2.96
N MET A 112 -4.64 7.66 -3.92
CA MET A 112 -5.37 7.94 -5.16
C MET A 112 -6.86 8.11 -4.88
N ASN A 113 -7.41 9.16 -5.47
CA ASN A 113 -8.82 9.42 -5.68
C ASN A 113 -8.99 10.14 -7.02
N LYS A 114 -10.20 10.54 -7.38
CA LYS A 114 -10.46 11.19 -8.68
C LYS A 114 -9.62 12.46 -8.86
N THR A 115 -9.64 13.37 -7.88
CA THR A 115 -8.91 14.64 -7.94
C THR A 115 -7.39 14.42 -8.00
N VAL A 116 -6.87 13.48 -7.19
CA VAL A 116 -5.44 13.12 -7.22
C VAL A 116 -5.04 12.52 -8.57
N ALA A 117 -5.88 11.69 -9.18
CA ALA A 117 -5.60 11.12 -10.51
C ALA A 117 -5.51 12.22 -11.58
N GLU A 118 -6.43 13.19 -11.58
CA GLU A 118 -6.40 14.36 -12.47
C GLU A 118 -5.12 15.19 -12.24
N THR A 119 -4.74 15.43 -11.00
CA THR A 119 -3.51 16.16 -10.65
C THR A 119 -2.26 15.41 -11.12
N VAL A 120 -2.16 14.11 -10.88
CA VAL A 120 -1.03 13.29 -11.33
C VAL A 120 -0.95 13.29 -12.86
N ALA A 121 -2.08 13.20 -13.57
CA ALA A 121 -2.14 13.28 -15.03
C ALA A 121 -1.54 14.61 -15.54
N ASN A 122 -1.91 15.73 -14.90
CA ASN A 122 -1.41 17.05 -15.27
C ASN A 122 0.08 17.21 -14.95
N LEU A 123 0.52 16.80 -13.75
CA LEU A 123 1.92 16.92 -13.33
C LEU A 123 2.89 16.07 -14.17
N THR A 124 2.44 14.90 -14.62
CA THR A 124 3.27 13.98 -15.41
C THR A 124 3.07 14.15 -16.91
N ASN A 125 2.08 14.93 -17.35
CA ASN A 125 1.60 14.99 -18.72
C ASN A 125 1.34 13.58 -19.29
N ASN A 126 0.83 12.68 -18.47
CA ASN A 126 0.60 11.27 -18.78
C ASN A 126 -0.69 10.76 -18.11
N GLU A 127 -1.83 11.02 -18.77
CA GLU A 127 -3.12 10.58 -18.26
C GLU A 127 -3.21 9.06 -18.12
N ARG A 128 -2.64 8.31 -19.10
CA ARG A 128 -2.66 6.85 -19.05
C ARG A 128 -2.00 6.32 -17.79
N PHE A 129 -0.82 6.84 -17.44
CA PHE A 129 -0.12 6.48 -16.20
C PHE A 129 -0.95 6.78 -14.94
N ALA A 130 -1.56 7.96 -14.88
CA ALA A 130 -2.34 8.38 -13.72
C ALA A 130 -3.56 7.49 -13.50
N TYR A 131 -4.34 7.24 -14.55
CA TYR A 131 -5.54 6.42 -14.45
C TYR A 131 -5.26 4.92 -14.35
N ASP A 132 -4.17 4.41 -14.95
CA ASP A 132 -3.71 3.02 -14.68
C ASP A 132 -3.29 2.85 -13.23
N SER A 133 -2.60 3.84 -12.64
CA SER A 133 -2.24 3.83 -11.22
C SER A 133 -3.47 3.85 -10.32
N TYR A 134 -4.50 4.63 -10.66
CA TYR A 134 -5.76 4.69 -9.92
C TYR A 134 -6.56 3.39 -10.04
N ARG A 135 -6.71 2.85 -11.25
CA ARG A 135 -7.35 1.56 -11.48
C ARG A 135 -6.69 0.44 -10.66
N ARG A 136 -5.36 0.38 -10.69
CA ARG A 136 -4.59 -0.61 -9.91
C ARG A 136 -4.79 -0.45 -8.42
N PHE A 137 -4.88 0.79 -7.93
CA PHE A 137 -5.17 1.04 -6.52
C PHE A 137 -6.56 0.54 -6.14
N ILE A 138 -7.60 0.87 -6.93
CA ILE A 138 -8.98 0.40 -6.68
C ILE A 138 -9.02 -1.13 -6.63
N GLN A 139 -8.44 -1.81 -7.62
CA GLN A 139 -8.38 -3.27 -7.67
C GLN A 139 -7.69 -3.85 -6.43
N MET A 140 -6.51 -3.34 -6.10
CA MET A 140 -5.70 -3.85 -5.00
C MET A 140 -6.34 -3.57 -3.64
N TYR A 141 -6.91 -2.39 -3.44
CA TYR A 141 -7.63 -2.03 -2.22
C TYR A 141 -8.87 -2.89 -2.05
N SER A 142 -9.64 -3.07 -3.09
CA SER A 142 -10.86 -3.89 -3.08
C SER A 142 -10.58 -5.36 -2.78
N ASP A 143 -9.52 -5.94 -3.35
CA ASP A 143 -9.10 -7.32 -3.09
C ASP A 143 -8.55 -7.48 -1.66
N VAL A 144 -7.56 -6.66 -1.30
CA VAL A 144 -6.81 -6.82 -0.05
C VAL A 144 -7.57 -6.33 1.18
N VAL A 145 -8.21 -5.17 1.10
CA VAL A 145 -8.89 -4.56 2.25
C VAL A 145 -10.30 -5.08 2.42
N MET A 146 -11.02 -5.20 1.30
CA MET A 146 -12.45 -5.54 1.30
C MET A 146 -12.75 -7.01 0.96
N GLY A 147 -11.75 -7.78 0.51
CA GLY A 147 -11.90 -9.20 0.19
C GLY A 147 -12.69 -9.49 -1.08
N LEU A 148 -12.82 -8.51 -2.00
CA LEU A 148 -13.44 -8.74 -3.29
C LEU A 148 -12.53 -9.56 -4.21
N SER A 149 -13.12 -10.40 -5.05
CA SER A 149 -12.35 -11.29 -5.92
C SER A 149 -11.58 -10.53 -6.99
N LYS A 150 -10.24 -10.60 -6.95
CA LYS A 150 -9.34 -10.08 -7.98
C LYS A 150 -9.71 -10.57 -9.39
N LYS A 151 -10.16 -11.82 -9.51
CA LYS A 151 -10.56 -12.42 -10.77
C LYS A 151 -11.66 -11.61 -11.49
N ARG A 152 -12.63 -11.06 -10.73
CA ARG A 152 -13.71 -10.27 -11.35
C ARG A 152 -13.19 -8.96 -11.94
N PHE A 153 -12.21 -8.33 -11.32
CA PHE A 153 -11.56 -7.15 -11.90
C PHE A 153 -10.79 -7.49 -13.18
N GLU A 154 -10.14 -8.65 -13.22
CA GLU A 154 -9.45 -9.13 -14.43
C GLU A 154 -10.45 -9.43 -15.56
N GLU A 155 -11.59 -10.03 -15.26
CA GLU A 155 -12.68 -10.25 -16.22
C GLU A 155 -13.20 -8.90 -16.81
N ILE A 156 -13.36 -7.86 -16.01
CA ILE A 156 -13.77 -6.52 -16.47
C ILE A 156 -12.72 -5.95 -17.45
N ILE A 157 -11.43 -6.11 -17.16
CA ILE A 157 -10.36 -5.69 -18.08
C ILE A 157 -10.46 -6.44 -19.41
N ASP A 158 -10.68 -7.76 -19.35
CA ASP A 158 -10.80 -8.59 -20.55
C ASP A 158 -12.05 -8.25 -21.38
N GLU A 159 -13.17 -7.90 -20.71
CA GLU A 159 -14.38 -7.39 -21.36
C GLU A 159 -14.08 -6.10 -22.17
N VAL A 160 -13.42 -5.11 -21.55
CA VAL A 160 -13.04 -3.85 -22.22
C VAL A 160 -12.06 -4.12 -23.38
N LYS A 161 -11.06 -4.98 -23.19
CA LYS A 161 -10.13 -5.36 -24.27
C LYS A 161 -10.87 -5.99 -25.45
N ALA A 162 -11.79 -6.90 -25.19
CA ALA A 162 -12.58 -7.57 -26.22
C ALA A 162 -13.43 -6.58 -27.02
N GLU A 163 -14.08 -5.62 -26.37
CA GLU A 163 -14.86 -4.57 -27.03
C GLU A 163 -14.02 -3.65 -27.93
N ARG A 164 -12.76 -3.43 -27.58
CA ARG A 164 -11.80 -2.61 -28.35
C ARG A 164 -11.03 -3.40 -29.40
N GLY A 165 -11.11 -4.75 -29.41
CA GLY A 165 -10.29 -5.61 -30.25
C GLY A 165 -8.80 -5.59 -29.86
N ILE A 166 -8.49 -5.37 -28.58
CA ILE A 166 -7.13 -5.27 -28.01
C ILE A 166 -6.80 -6.58 -27.30
N SER A 167 -5.57 -7.04 -27.43
CA SER A 167 -5.09 -8.26 -26.75
C SER A 167 -4.16 -8.00 -25.56
N ASP A 168 -3.41 -6.90 -25.57
CA ASP A 168 -2.44 -6.56 -24.53
C ASP A 168 -2.93 -5.35 -23.71
N ASP A 169 -2.78 -5.42 -22.38
CA ASP A 169 -3.09 -4.31 -21.48
C ASP A 169 -2.27 -3.04 -21.78
N LEU A 170 -1.10 -3.20 -22.43
CA LEU A 170 -0.25 -2.08 -22.83
C LEU A 170 -0.89 -1.24 -23.96
N ASP A 171 -1.78 -1.82 -24.75
CA ASP A 171 -2.46 -1.15 -25.84
C ASP A 171 -3.71 -0.37 -25.40
N LEU A 172 -4.16 -0.55 -24.16
CA LEU A 172 -5.23 0.25 -23.56
C LEU A 172 -4.76 1.71 -23.39
N ASN A 173 -5.55 2.64 -23.90
CA ASN A 173 -5.24 4.07 -23.86
C ASN A 173 -5.76 4.76 -22.57
N ALA A 174 -5.63 6.08 -22.48
CA ALA A 174 -6.04 6.84 -21.30
C ALA A 174 -7.55 6.80 -21.04
N GLU A 175 -8.36 6.84 -22.11
CA GLU A 175 -9.83 6.79 -22.01
C GLU A 175 -10.29 5.40 -21.52
N ASP A 176 -9.66 4.33 -22.03
CA ASP A 176 -9.93 2.97 -21.56
C ASP A 176 -9.58 2.82 -20.06
N MET A 177 -8.50 3.45 -19.59
CA MET A 177 -8.15 3.45 -18.17
C MET A 177 -9.15 4.22 -17.31
N LYS A 178 -9.68 5.34 -17.80
CA LYS A 178 -10.76 6.09 -17.13
C LYS A 178 -12.03 5.25 -17.04
N GLU A 179 -12.40 4.59 -18.12
CA GLU A 179 -13.56 3.69 -18.15
C GLU A 179 -13.39 2.53 -17.15
N LEU A 180 -12.22 1.91 -17.10
CA LEU A 180 -11.92 0.85 -16.13
C LEU A 180 -12.04 1.33 -14.67
N VAL A 181 -11.62 2.56 -14.37
CA VAL A 181 -11.80 3.16 -13.02
C VAL A 181 -13.29 3.21 -12.67
N GLU A 182 -14.15 3.69 -13.57
CA GLU A 182 -15.59 3.79 -13.31
C GLU A 182 -16.26 2.40 -13.20
N LEU A 183 -15.88 1.44 -14.04
CA LEU A 183 -16.38 0.06 -13.97
C LEU A 183 -15.96 -0.62 -12.67
N PHE A 184 -14.74 -0.43 -12.21
CA PHE A 184 -14.24 -0.97 -10.94
C PHE A 184 -14.98 -0.37 -9.74
N LYS A 185 -15.22 0.94 -9.73
CA LYS A 185 -16.02 1.61 -8.69
C LYS A 185 -17.47 1.14 -8.69
N ALA A 186 -18.05 0.96 -9.87
CA ALA A 186 -19.39 0.42 -10.00
C ALA A 186 -19.48 -1.02 -9.49
N PHE A 187 -18.51 -1.87 -9.80
CA PHE A 187 -18.42 -3.23 -9.27
C PHE A 187 -18.28 -3.20 -7.75
N TYR A 188 -17.36 -2.42 -7.19
CA TYR A 188 -17.19 -2.22 -5.75
C TYR A 188 -18.51 -1.85 -5.07
N LYS A 189 -19.20 -0.83 -5.60
CA LYS A 189 -20.49 -0.35 -5.08
C LYS A 189 -21.58 -1.42 -5.15
N ASN A 190 -21.63 -2.19 -6.22
CA ASN A 190 -22.61 -3.26 -6.39
C ASN A 190 -22.42 -4.40 -5.39
N GLU A 191 -21.18 -4.77 -5.08
CA GLU A 191 -20.87 -5.84 -4.15
C GLU A 191 -21.03 -5.40 -2.69
N LEU A 192 -20.50 -4.23 -2.31
CA LEU A 192 -20.42 -3.80 -0.92
C LEU A 192 -21.53 -2.85 -0.50
N LYS A 193 -22.40 -2.40 -1.44
CA LYS A 193 -23.47 -1.43 -1.20
C LYS A 193 -22.99 -0.08 -0.61
N SER A 194 -21.72 0.24 -0.83
CA SER A 194 -21.07 1.48 -0.40
C SER A 194 -20.19 2.04 -1.52
N GLU A 195 -19.94 3.33 -1.51
CA GLU A 195 -18.98 3.95 -2.45
C GLU A 195 -17.56 3.54 -2.11
N PHE A 196 -16.68 3.55 -3.13
CA PHE A 196 -15.24 3.38 -2.89
C PHE A 196 -14.72 4.55 -2.03
N PRO A 197 -13.90 4.30 -0.99
CA PRO A 197 -13.43 5.35 -0.09
C PRO A 197 -12.53 6.36 -0.83
N GLU A 198 -12.92 7.63 -0.81
CA GLU A 198 -12.17 8.73 -1.43
C GLU A 198 -11.29 9.49 -0.43
N ASP A 199 -11.51 9.31 0.89
CA ASP A 199 -10.64 9.88 1.93
C ASP A 199 -9.33 9.09 2.05
N PRO A 200 -8.17 9.71 1.75
CA PRO A 200 -6.90 9.01 1.78
C PRO A 200 -6.45 8.56 3.17
N LYS A 201 -6.92 9.20 4.25
CA LYS A 201 -6.63 8.77 5.63
C LYS A 201 -7.45 7.54 6.01
N GLU A 202 -8.69 7.47 5.58
CA GLU A 202 -9.52 6.27 5.69
C GLU A 202 -8.90 5.11 4.90
N GLN A 203 -8.46 5.36 3.66
CA GLN A 203 -7.73 4.38 2.85
C GLN A 203 -6.49 3.86 3.58
N LEU A 204 -5.69 4.75 4.20
CA LEU A 204 -4.47 4.39 4.90
C LEU A 204 -4.75 3.50 6.11
N MET A 205 -5.73 3.86 6.93
CA MET A 205 -6.09 3.06 8.09
C MET A 205 -6.62 1.68 7.70
N GLY A 206 -7.51 1.61 6.72
CA GLY A 206 -8.02 0.35 6.19
C GLY A 206 -6.91 -0.56 5.62
N ALA A 207 -5.93 0.02 4.93
CA ALA A 207 -4.78 -0.72 4.40
C ALA A 207 -3.87 -1.27 5.52
N ILE A 208 -3.61 -0.50 6.58
CA ILE A 208 -2.81 -0.94 7.72
C ILE A 208 -3.51 -2.10 8.43
N GLU A 209 -4.81 -1.98 8.69
CA GLU A 209 -5.61 -3.06 9.30
C GLU A 209 -5.60 -4.32 8.44
N ALA A 210 -5.74 -4.19 7.12
CA ALA A 210 -5.70 -5.32 6.21
C ALA A 210 -4.34 -6.03 6.23
N VAL A 211 -3.23 -5.29 6.31
CA VAL A 211 -1.90 -5.88 6.46
C VAL A 211 -1.76 -6.59 7.80
N PHE A 212 -2.25 -6.05 8.91
CA PHE A 212 -2.26 -6.77 10.19
C PHE A 212 -3.09 -8.05 10.11
N ARG A 213 -4.31 -8.00 9.55
CA ARG A 213 -5.15 -9.19 9.34
C ARG A 213 -4.46 -10.26 8.49
N SER A 214 -3.67 -9.84 7.49
CA SER A 214 -3.00 -10.77 6.60
C SER A 214 -2.00 -11.70 7.30
N TRP A 215 -1.52 -11.34 8.50
CA TRP A 215 -0.72 -12.21 9.35
C TRP A 215 -1.45 -13.52 9.67
N ASN A 216 -2.76 -13.47 9.88
CA ASN A 216 -3.58 -14.63 10.22
C ASN A 216 -4.45 -15.14 9.06
N ASN A 217 -4.15 -14.76 7.81
CA ASN A 217 -4.81 -15.40 6.69
C ASN A 217 -4.40 -16.89 6.56
N PRO A 218 -5.22 -17.77 5.97
CA PRO A 218 -4.97 -19.21 5.93
C PRO A 218 -3.61 -19.60 5.30
N ARG A 219 -3.19 -18.90 4.24
CA ARG A 219 -1.90 -19.16 3.56
C ARG A 219 -0.71 -18.78 4.45
N ALA A 220 -0.80 -17.68 5.18
CA ALA A 220 0.25 -17.24 6.10
C ALA A 220 0.35 -18.16 7.32
N ILE A 221 -0.78 -18.60 7.88
CA ILE A 221 -0.82 -19.58 8.98
C ILE A 221 -0.17 -20.89 8.54
N TYR A 222 -0.54 -21.39 7.37
CA TYR A 222 0.04 -22.63 6.83
C TYR A 222 1.55 -22.52 6.61
N TYR A 223 1.99 -21.43 5.98
CA TYR A 223 3.42 -21.17 5.74
C TYR A 223 4.21 -21.11 7.06
N ARG A 224 3.70 -20.39 8.07
CA ARG A 224 4.34 -20.31 9.38
C ARG A 224 4.49 -21.68 10.03
N LYS A 225 3.46 -22.52 9.99
CA LYS A 225 3.53 -23.90 10.51
C LYS A 225 4.58 -24.74 9.82
N MET A 226 4.72 -24.63 8.50
CA MET A 226 5.70 -25.38 7.71
C MET A 226 7.14 -24.92 7.91
N ASN A 227 7.34 -23.69 8.40
CA ASN A 227 8.68 -23.08 8.59
C ASN A 227 9.00 -22.79 10.05
N ASP A 228 8.27 -23.36 11.01
CA ASP A 228 8.45 -23.19 12.45
C ASP A 228 8.52 -21.71 12.90
N ILE A 229 7.72 -20.84 12.23
CA ILE A 229 7.63 -19.41 12.56
C ILE A 229 6.56 -19.19 13.62
N PRO A 230 6.93 -18.67 14.83
CA PRO A 230 5.97 -18.43 15.90
C PRO A 230 4.87 -17.43 15.52
N SER A 231 3.62 -17.77 15.83
CA SER A 231 2.48 -16.87 15.57
C SER A 231 2.54 -15.58 16.40
N SER A 232 3.23 -15.59 17.55
CA SER A 232 3.43 -14.44 18.43
C SER A 232 4.34 -13.36 17.87
N TRP A 233 5.03 -13.62 16.74
CA TRP A 233 5.94 -12.62 16.17
C TRP A 233 5.21 -11.42 15.57
N GLY A 234 4.01 -11.61 15.03
CA GLY A 234 3.30 -10.57 14.32
C GLY A 234 3.99 -10.14 13.02
N THR A 235 3.44 -9.13 12.38
CA THR A 235 4.03 -8.46 11.22
C THR A 235 4.16 -6.97 11.46
N ALA A 236 5.24 -6.35 11.02
CA ALA A 236 5.32 -4.90 10.90
C ALA A 236 4.60 -4.43 9.62
N VAL A 237 4.27 -3.16 9.57
CA VAL A 237 3.73 -2.50 8.38
C VAL A 237 4.65 -1.35 7.98
N ASN A 238 5.10 -1.34 6.73
CA ASN A 238 5.92 -0.27 6.19
C ASN A 238 5.05 0.62 5.31
N VAL A 239 4.92 1.89 5.68
CA VAL A 239 4.31 2.96 4.89
C VAL A 239 5.42 3.75 4.26
N GLN A 240 5.49 3.78 2.92
CA GLN A 240 6.61 4.38 2.22
C GLN A 240 6.14 5.17 1.00
N MET A 241 6.71 6.36 0.81
CA MET A 241 6.46 7.18 -0.37
C MET A 241 6.76 6.39 -1.65
N MET A 242 5.85 6.46 -2.61
CA MET A 242 6.00 5.84 -3.93
C MET A 242 7.02 6.59 -4.79
N VAL A 243 7.81 5.82 -5.53
CA VAL A 243 8.66 6.29 -6.62
C VAL A 243 8.29 5.48 -7.86
N PHE A 244 8.09 6.16 -8.98
CA PHE A 244 7.53 5.56 -10.18
C PHE A 244 8.59 5.45 -11.29
N GLY A 245 8.77 4.26 -11.84
CA GLY A 245 9.63 4.02 -13.00
C GLY A 245 8.89 3.97 -14.33
N ASN A 246 7.61 4.41 -14.35
CA ASN A 246 6.75 4.38 -15.53
C ASN A 246 5.99 5.70 -15.74
N MET A 247 6.45 6.80 -15.14
CA MET A 247 5.83 8.12 -15.35
C MET A 247 6.09 8.67 -16.76
N GLY A 248 7.24 8.37 -17.35
CA GLY A 248 7.65 8.85 -18.64
C GLY A 248 8.75 7.98 -19.25
N ASN A 249 9.19 8.35 -20.45
CA ASN A 249 10.19 7.58 -21.24
C ASN A 249 11.61 7.63 -20.65
N ASP A 250 11.88 8.55 -19.74
CA ASP A 250 13.15 8.75 -19.03
C ASP A 250 13.16 8.12 -17.63
N CYS A 251 12.12 7.41 -17.26
CA CYS A 251 11.98 6.72 -15.98
C CYS A 251 12.20 5.23 -16.15
N GLY A 252 12.71 4.58 -15.08
CA GLY A 252 12.88 3.13 -15.08
C GLY A 252 12.93 2.56 -13.67
N THR A 253 12.57 1.28 -13.55
CA THR A 253 12.73 0.47 -12.34
C THR A 253 13.42 -0.84 -12.70
N GLY A 254 14.17 -1.38 -11.74
CA GLY A 254 14.86 -2.65 -11.94
C GLY A 254 15.20 -3.32 -10.62
N VAL A 255 15.70 -4.55 -10.72
CA VAL A 255 16.22 -5.33 -9.58
C VAL A 255 17.67 -5.67 -9.89
N ALA A 256 18.56 -5.34 -8.95
CA ALA A 256 19.96 -5.77 -9.00
C ALA A 256 20.15 -7.01 -8.12
N PHE A 257 20.93 -7.97 -8.62
CA PHE A 257 21.27 -9.20 -7.93
C PHE A 257 22.77 -9.24 -7.63
#